data_1b79f626eb1c94f8eb6489ab2a7d13d3
#
_entry.id   1b79f626eb1c94f8eb6489ab2a7d13d3
#
_cell.length_a   1.000
_cell.length_b   1.000
_cell.length_c   1.000
_cell.angle_alpha   90.00
_cell.angle_beta   90.00
_cell.angle_gamma   90.00
#
_symmetry.space_group_name_H-M   'P 1'
#
loop_
_entity.id
_entity.type
_entity.pdbx_description
1 polymer ?
#
loop_
_entity_poly.entity_id
_entity_poly.type
_entity_poly.pdbx_seq_one_letter_code
_entity_poly.pdbx_strand_id
1 'polypeptide(L)'
;MSFTIYLIRHGQTILNKYRRFQGWCDAPLTDQGIEDAKQAGQRLKNVQFDVAYSSDSPRAIQTRDMIITENQFKTPETHELPNFREQSFGYFEGADSGHIWTMVGLPHGCKTYYEILDKLGAAATRDLLHETDPWGDAEDDQTYWNRINVCHRTCGGKAAMRRRHCSGMNIFL
;
A
#
# COMPACT_ATOMS: atom_id res chain seq x y z
N MET A 1 13.95 -24.16 1.96
CA MET A 1 14.07 -23.37 0.72
C MET A 1 14.04 -21.91 1.12
N SER A 2 14.93 -21.08 0.57
CA SER A 2 14.91 -19.62 0.73
C SER A 2 14.34 -19.00 -0.55
N PHE A 3 13.64 -17.89 -0.43
CA PHE A 3 13.15 -17.10 -1.56
C PHE A 3 13.40 -15.61 -1.27
N THR A 4 13.47 -14.79 -2.30
CA THR A 4 13.63 -13.35 -2.21
C THR A 4 12.33 -12.68 -2.60
N ILE A 5 11.90 -11.68 -1.82
CA ILE A 5 10.74 -10.85 -2.12
C ILE A 5 11.20 -9.43 -2.40
N TYR A 6 10.77 -8.88 -3.52
CA TYR A 6 10.92 -7.47 -3.87
C TYR A 6 9.61 -6.77 -3.57
N LEU A 7 9.64 -5.85 -2.61
CA LEU A 7 8.49 -5.07 -2.20
C LEU A 7 8.58 -3.69 -2.82
N ILE A 8 7.58 -3.34 -3.63
CA ILE A 8 7.58 -2.10 -4.40
C ILE A 8 6.29 -1.35 -4.14
N ARG A 9 6.39 -0.05 -3.89
CA ARG A 9 5.24 0.83 -3.82
C ARG A 9 4.86 1.27 -5.23
N HIS A 10 3.56 1.43 -5.50
CA HIS A 10 3.06 2.00 -6.75
C HIS A 10 3.63 3.41 -7.00
N GLY A 11 3.71 3.82 -8.27
CA GLY A 11 4.13 5.16 -8.68
C GLY A 11 3.23 6.25 -8.09
N GLN A 12 3.72 7.49 -8.08
CA GLN A 12 2.96 8.64 -7.60
C GLN A 12 1.64 8.80 -8.39
N THR A 13 0.54 8.98 -7.66
CA THR A 13 -0.77 9.32 -8.24
C THR A 13 -1.11 10.79 -8.04
N ILE A 14 -2.18 11.25 -8.69
CA ILE A 14 -2.69 12.61 -8.51
C ILE A 14 -3.08 12.88 -7.05
N LEU A 15 -3.71 11.92 -6.36
CA LEU A 15 -4.05 12.06 -4.95
C LEU A 15 -2.80 12.15 -4.07
N ASN A 16 -1.76 11.35 -4.34
CA ASN A 16 -0.49 11.45 -3.62
C ASN A 16 0.18 12.81 -3.82
N LYS A 17 0.18 13.34 -5.07
CA LYS A 17 0.72 14.67 -5.38
C LYS A 17 0.07 15.76 -4.55
N TYR A 18 -1.23 15.65 -4.31
CA TYR A 18 -1.99 16.62 -3.52
C TYR A 18 -2.13 16.26 -2.04
N ARG A 19 -1.38 15.26 -1.57
CA ARG A 19 -1.38 14.81 -0.16
C ARG A 19 -2.78 14.42 0.33
N ARG A 20 -3.53 13.72 -0.51
CA ARG A 20 -4.85 13.22 -0.16
C ARG A 20 -4.80 11.75 0.22
N PHE A 21 -5.72 11.32 1.07
CA PHE A 21 -5.90 9.92 1.38
C PHE A 21 -6.21 9.12 0.12
N GLN A 22 -5.53 8.00 -0.03
CA GLN A 22 -5.75 7.06 -1.13
C GLN A 22 -5.52 5.64 -0.63
N GLY A 23 -6.57 5.05 -0.15
CA GLY A 23 -6.64 3.64 0.22
C GLY A 23 -7.32 2.83 -0.86
N TRP A 24 -8.65 2.73 -0.79
CA TRP A 24 -9.47 1.98 -1.74
C TRP A 24 -9.97 2.83 -2.91
N CYS A 25 -10.06 4.14 -2.77
CA CYS A 25 -10.26 5.01 -3.92
C CYS A 25 -9.05 4.94 -4.86
N ASP A 26 -9.24 5.23 -6.15
CA ASP A 26 -8.16 5.24 -7.12
C ASP A 26 -8.03 6.59 -7.81
N ALA A 27 -6.83 6.85 -8.32
CA ALA A 27 -6.50 8.00 -9.14
C ALA A 27 -5.38 7.63 -10.11
N PRO A 28 -5.32 8.25 -11.29
CA PRO A 28 -4.28 8.00 -12.28
C PRO A 28 -2.87 8.25 -11.71
N LEU A 29 -1.91 7.49 -12.22
CA LEU A 29 -0.50 7.82 -12.06
C LEU A 29 -0.20 9.18 -12.69
N THR A 30 0.67 9.96 -12.05
CA THR A 30 1.26 11.16 -12.68
C THR A 30 2.36 10.77 -13.66
N ASP A 31 2.78 11.69 -14.54
CA ASP A 31 3.92 11.45 -15.43
C ASP A 31 5.16 11.06 -14.61
N GLN A 32 5.38 11.67 -13.44
CA GLN A 32 6.45 11.29 -12.53
C GLN A 32 6.27 9.85 -12.01
N GLY A 33 5.04 9.46 -11.64
CA GLY A 33 4.76 8.10 -11.17
C GLY A 33 4.98 7.03 -12.25
N ILE A 34 4.69 7.37 -13.51
CA ILE A 34 4.99 6.52 -14.68
C ILE A 34 6.50 6.37 -14.85
N GLU A 35 7.23 7.48 -14.80
CA GLU A 35 8.68 7.48 -14.91
C GLU A 35 9.36 6.70 -13.78
N ASP A 36 8.91 6.91 -12.53
CA ASP A 36 9.39 6.17 -11.35
C ASP A 36 9.20 4.65 -11.53
N ALA A 37 8.05 4.21 -12.06
CA ALA A 37 7.77 2.80 -12.32
C ALA A 37 8.72 2.21 -13.39
N LYS A 38 8.96 2.94 -14.49
CA LYS A 38 9.92 2.53 -15.51
C LYS A 38 11.34 2.44 -14.97
N GLN A 39 11.77 3.42 -14.18
CA GLN A 39 13.08 3.41 -13.54
C GLN A 39 13.24 2.25 -12.56
N ALA A 40 12.20 1.91 -11.80
CA ALA A 40 12.19 0.73 -10.96
C ALA A 40 12.35 -0.55 -11.81
N GLY A 41 11.64 -0.65 -12.92
CA GLY A 41 11.80 -1.74 -13.89
C GLY A 41 13.21 -1.85 -14.44
N GLN A 42 13.84 -0.73 -14.85
CA GLN A 42 15.22 -0.72 -15.32
C GLN A 42 16.22 -1.19 -14.25
N ARG A 43 16.01 -0.84 -12.99
CA ARG A 43 16.86 -1.33 -11.87
C ARG A 43 16.70 -2.85 -11.66
N LEU A 44 15.54 -3.39 -11.96
CA LEU A 44 15.20 -4.79 -11.76
C LEU A 44 15.24 -5.64 -13.04
N LYS A 45 15.67 -5.07 -14.17
CA LYS A 45 15.65 -5.73 -15.48
C LYS A 45 16.40 -7.05 -15.55
N ASN A 46 17.44 -7.19 -14.72
CA ASN A 46 18.28 -8.40 -14.65
C ASN A 46 17.86 -9.37 -13.53
N VAL A 47 16.73 -9.13 -12.86
CA VAL A 47 16.21 -10.02 -11.84
C VAL A 47 15.14 -10.92 -12.47
N GLN A 48 15.34 -12.23 -12.43
CA GLN A 48 14.31 -13.18 -12.86
C GLN A 48 13.25 -13.30 -11.76
N PHE A 49 12.01 -13.01 -12.12
CA PHE A 49 10.85 -13.20 -11.25
C PHE A 49 10.11 -14.48 -11.61
N ASP A 50 9.75 -15.29 -10.62
CA ASP A 50 8.93 -16.48 -10.80
C ASP A 50 7.44 -16.12 -10.86
N VAL A 51 7.02 -15.15 -10.02
CA VAL A 51 5.64 -14.70 -9.90
C VAL A 51 5.59 -13.24 -9.47
N ALA A 52 4.57 -12.51 -9.91
CA ALA A 52 4.32 -11.12 -9.54
C ALA A 52 2.90 -10.96 -8.99
N TYR A 53 2.81 -10.36 -7.82
CA TYR A 53 1.54 -10.04 -7.17
C TYR A 53 1.32 -8.54 -7.10
N SER A 54 0.09 -8.09 -7.24
CA SER A 54 -0.32 -6.72 -6.92
C SER A 54 -1.67 -6.71 -6.21
N SER A 55 -2.04 -5.59 -5.61
CA SER A 55 -3.46 -5.36 -5.38
C SER A 55 -4.19 -5.23 -6.72
N ASP A 56 -5.50 -5.33 -6.69
CA ASP A 56 -6.39 -5.09 -7.82
C ASP A 56 -6.63 -3.59 -8.11
N SER A 57 -5.93 -2.69 -7.39
CA SER A 57 -5.98 -1.25 -7.65
C SER A 57 -5.30 -0.91 -8.97
N PRO A 58 -5.92 -0.16 -9.89
CA PRO A 58 -5.35 0.20 -11.19
C PRO A 58 -3.94 0.77 -11.12
N ARG A 59 -3.64 1.64 -10.15
CA ARG A 59 -2.31 2.19 -9.95
C ARG A 59 -1.24 1.13 -9.65
N ALA A 60 -1.61 0.09 -8.89
CA ALA A 60 -0.69 -1.00 -8.55
C ALA A 60 -0.45 -1.92 -9.75
N ILE A 61 -1.52 -2.27 -10.47
CA ILE A 61 -1.46 -3.09 -11.69
C ILE A 61 -0.58 -2.38 -12.73
N GLN A 62 -0.85 -1.10 -13.03
CA GLN A 62 -0.08 -0.33 -14.01
C GLN A 62 1.41 -0.25 -13.64
N THR A 63 1.71 -0.01 -12.36
CA THR A 63 3.11 0.05 -11.90
C THR A 63 3.81 -1.30 -12.06
N ARG A 64 3.16 -2.41 -11.65
CA ARG A 64 3.66 -3.77 -11.83
C ARG A 64 3.95 -4.07 -13.31
N ASP A 65 3.01 -3.77 -14.17
CA ASP A 65 3.11 -4.10 -15.60
C ASP A 65 4.22 -3.29 -16.28
N MET A 66 4.40 -2.02 -15.91
CA MET A 66 5.53 -1.22 -16.36
C MET A 66 6.88 -1.82 -15.94
N ILE A 67 6.99 -2.27 -14.67
CA ILE A 67 8.21 -2.91 -14.16
C ILE A 67 8.51 -4.20 -14.93
N ILE A 68 7.50 -5.03 -15.15
CA ILE A 68 7.63 -6.31 -15.87
C ILE A 68 8.01 -6.07 -17.34
N THR A 69 7.46 -5.01 -17.96
CA THR A 69 7.78 -4.67 -19.37
C THR A 69 9.26 -4.35 -19.58
N GLU A 70 9.93 -3.77 -18.58
CA GLU A 70 11.37 -3.46 -18.64
C GLU A 70 12.26 -4.70 -18.38
N ASN A 71 11.70 -5.82 -17.94
CA ASN A 71 12.46 -7.01 -17.55
C ASN A 71 12.95 -7.78 -18.77
N GLN A 72 14.19 -8.33 -18.68
CA GLN A 72 14.84 -9.07 -19.78
C GLN A 72 14.48 -10.56 -19.81
N PHE A 73 13.82 -11.07 -18.77
CA PHE A 73 13.44 -12.46 -18.67
C PHE A 73 12.00 -12.69 -19.14
N LYS A 74 11.59 -13.95 -19.13
CA LYS A 74 10.19 -14.32 -19.43
C LYS A 74 9.25 -13.59 -18.44
N THR A 75 8.17 -13.06 -18.98
CA THR A 75 7.09 -12.48 -18.17
C THR A 75 6.64 -13.45 -17.07
N PRO A 76 6.69 -13.10 -15.79
CA PRO A 76 6.22 -13.94 -14.71
C PRO A 76 4.71 -14.13 -14.76
N GLU A 77 4.21 -15.15 -14.08
CA GLU A 77 2.78 -15.25 -13.81
C GLU A 77 2.35 -14.09 -12.90
N THR A 78 1.23 -13.44 -13.22
CA THR A 78 0.73 -12.27 -12.48
C THR A 78 -0.57 -12.57 -11.76
N HIS A 79 -0.70 -12.11 -10.51
CA HIS A 79 -1.90 -12.24 -9.71
C HIS A 79 -2.33 -10.90 -9.12
N GLU A 80 -3.62 -10.67 -9.12
CA GLU A 80 -4.27 -9.49 -8.53
C GLU A 80 -5.09 -9.92 -7.33
N LEU A 81 -4.69 -9.43 -6.15
CA LEU A 81 -5.30 -9.84 -4.88
C LEU A 81 -5.87 -8.62 -4.14
N PRO A 82 -7.20 -8.51 -3.97
CA PRO A 82 -7.82 -7.44 -3.21
C PRO A 82 -7.26 -7.31 -1.79
N ASN A 83 -6.79 -8.43 -1.23
CA ASN A 83 -6.16 -8.46 0.09
C ASN A 83 -4.87 -7.63 0.19
N PHE A 84 -4.25 -7.27 -0.94
CA PHE A 84 -3.06 -6.42 -0.99
C PHE A 84 -3.38 -4.93 -1.14
N ARG A 85 -4.65 -4.54 -1.17
CA ARG A 85 -5.01 -3.12 -1.14
C ARG A 85 -4.41 -2.43 0.08
N GLU A 86 -4.17 -1.12 -0.06
CA GLU A 86 -3.88 -0.23 1.06
C GLU A 86 -5.00 -0.30 2.11
N GLN A 87 -4.78 0.21 3.31
CA GLN A 87 -5.84 0.43 4.29
C GLN A 87 -7.01 1.18 3.64
N SER A 88 -8.24 0.74 3.90
CA SER A 88 -9.42 1.57 3.62
C SER A 88 -9.46 2.74 4.57
N PHE A 89 -9.54 3.95 4.04
CA PHE A 89 -9.70 5.17 4.83
C PHE A 89 -11.18 5.58 4.98
N GLY A 90 -12.12 4.76 4.53
CA GLY A 90 -13.56 4.96 4.71
C GLY A 90 -14.02 6.34 4.23
N TYR A 91 -14.71 7.06 5.09
CA TYR A 91 -15.21 8.41 4.82
C TYR A 91 -14.12 9.40 4.40
N PHE A 92 -12.87 9.17 4.81
CA PHE A 92 -11.76 10.07 4.54
C PHE A 92 -11.07 9.84 3.19
N GLU A 93 -11.50 8.87 2.39
CA GLU A 93 -10.93 8.63 1.05
C GLU A 93 -11.00 9.90 0.20
N GLY A 94 -9.85 10.31 -0.37
CA GLY A 94 -9.71 11.53 -1.16
C GLY A 94 -9.62 12.85 -0.35
N ALA A 95 -9.81 12.81 0.97
CA ALA A 95 -9.68 13.99 1.82
C ALA A 95 -8.22 14.43 1.98
N ASP A 96 -8.01 15.68 2.40
CA ASP A 96 -6.67 16.20 2.74
C ASP A 96 -6.11 15.48 3.96
N SER A 97 -5.00 14.78 3.76
CA SER A 97 -4.43 13.93 4.81
C SER A 97 -3.88 14.73 6.00
N GLY A 98 -3.40 15.95 5.77
CA GLY A 98 -2.89 16.80 6.85
C GLY A 98 -3.99 17.25 7.79
N HIS A 99 -5.13 17.68 7.23
CA HIS A 99 -6.30 18.08 8.02
C HIS A 99 -6.86 16.91 8.82
N ILE A 100 -7.04 15.76 8.20
CA ILE A 100 -7.60 14.58 8.89
C ILE A 100 -6.68 14.11 10.00
N TRP A 101 -5.36 13.98 9.74
CA TRP A 101 -4.42 13.55 10.79
C TRP A 101 -4.34 14.56 11.95
N THR A 102 -4.49 15.86 11.66
CA THR A 102 -4.60 16.87 12.71
C THR A 102 -5.87 16.67 13.53
N MET A 103 -7.01 16.46 12.89
CA MET A 103 -8.29 16.21 13.56
C MET A 103 -8.23 14.96 14.45
N VAL A 104 -7.71 13.85 13.92
CA VAL A 104 -7.56 12.58 14.64
C VAL A 104 -6.57 12.70 15.81
N GLY A 105 -5.47 13.43 15.62
CA GLY A 105 -4.37 13.52 16.59
C GLY A 105 -4.60 14.52 17.73
N LEU A 106 -5.35 15.59 17.51
CA LEU A 106 -5.52 16.66 18.49
C LEU A 106 -5.99 16.19 19.87
N PRO A 107 -6.99 15.30 20.01
CA PRO A 107 -7.41 14.77 21.31
C PRO A 107 -6.29 14.04 22.08
N HIS A 108 -5.29 13.58 21.36
CA HIS A 108 -4.13 12.81 21.88
C HIS A 108 -2.87 13.69 22.00
N GLY A 109 -2.97 15.01 21.76
CA GLY A 109 -1.84 15.94 21.80
C GLY A 109 -0.86 15.78 20.62
N CYS A 110 -1.34 15.27 19.48
CA CYS A 110 -0.58 15.09 18.23
C CYS A 110 -1.20 15.94 17.13
N LYS A 111 -0.38 16.43 16.20
CA LYS A 111 -0.82 17.27 15.07
C LYS A 111 -0.58 16.60 13.71
N THR A 112 0.26 15.59 13.67
CA THR A 112 0.68 14.94 12.44
C THR A 112 0.58 13.42 12.56
N TYR A 113 0.48 12.74 11.42
CA TYR A 113 0.55 11.28 11.34
C TYR A 113 1.78 10.72 12.08
N TYR A 114 2.94 11.33 11.88
CA TYR A 114 4.20 10.84 12.47
C TYR A 114 4.22 10.98 13.99
N GLU A 115 3.64 12.04 14.54
CA GLU A 115 3.50 12.21 15.99
C GLU A 115 2.56 11.17 16.60
N ILE A 116 1.45 10.85 15.91
CA ILE A 116 0.52 9.80 16.34
C ILE A 116 1.24 8.45 16.31
N LEU A 117 1.90 8.15 15.21
CA LEU A 117 2.61 6.90 14.98
C LEU A 117 3.72 6.68 16.02
N ASP A 118 4.52 7.70 16.30
CA ASP A 118 5.62 7.65 17.28
C ASP A 118 5.10 7.47 18.72
N LYS A 119 4.03 8.18 19.06
CA LYS A 119 3.47 8.18 20.41
C LYS A 119 2.62 6.95 20.71
N LEU A 120 1.81 6.49 19.77
CA LEU A 120 0.77 5.49 19.99
C LEU A 120 0.99 4.18 19.21
N GLY A 121 1.83 4.21 18.18
CA GLY A 121 2.10 3.07 17.32
C GLY A 121 1.10 2.88 16.18
N ALA A 122 1.44 1.99 15.25
CA ALA A 122 0.69 1.81 14.01
C ALA A 122 -0.71 1.22 14.20
N ALA A 123 -0.89 0.32 15.16
CA ALA A 123 -2.20 -0.26 15.47
C ALA A 123 -3.16 0.82 15.94
N ALA A 124 -2.78 1.54 17.00
CA ALA A 124 -3.60 2.63 17.53
C ALA A 124 -3.86 3.74 16.50
N THR A 125 -2.92 4.01 15.59
CA THR A 125 -3.14 5.00 14.53
C THR A 125 -4.28 4.58 13.58
N ARG A 126 -4.39 3.29 13.23
CA ARG A 126 -5.51 2.76 12.44
C ARG A 126 -6.83 2.80 13.20
N ASP A 127 -6.80 2.35 14.46
CA ASP A 127 -7.98 2.32 15.33
C ASP A 127 -8.54 3.72 15.54
N LEU A 128 -7.70 4.72 15.81
CA LEU A 128 -8.12 6.11 15.95
C LEU A 128 -8.76 6.69 14.69
N LEU A 129 -8.24 6.34 13.51
CA LEU A 129 -8.85 6.77 12.26
C LEU A 129 -10.23 6.16 12.09
N HIS A 130 -10.37 4.85 12.36
CA HIS A 130 -11.66 4.15 12.35
C HIS A 130 -12.66 4.76 13.35
N GLU A 131 -12.24 5.00 14.59
CA GLU A 131 -13.07 5.60 15.63
C GLU A 131 -13.53 7.04 15.29
N THR A 132 -12.70 7.77 14.51
CA THR A 132 -13.01 9.13 14.07
C THR A 132 -13.89 9.15 12.83
N ASP A 133 -13.98 8.06 12.08
CA ASP A 133 -14.85 7.93 10.91
C ASP A 133 -16.31 7.89 11.34
N PRO A 134 -17.15 8.89 10.95
CA PRO A 134 -18.54 8.95 11.40
C PRO A 134 -19.43 7.80 10.90
N TRP A 135 -18.97 7.05 9.89
CA TRP A 135 -19.67 5.90 9.32
C TRP A 135 -19.04 4.56 9.71
N GLY A 136 -17.82 4.58 10.28
CA GLY A 136 -17.10 3.38 10.66
C GLY A 136 -16.61 2.54 9.47
N ASP A 137 -16.48 3.15 8.28
CA ASP A 137 -16.08 2.47 7.04
C ASP A 137 -14.55 2.32 6.89
N ALA A 138 -13.76 3.11 7.64
CA ALA A 138 -12.30 2.97 7.67
C ALA A 138 -11.90 1.64 8.34
N GLU A 139 -10.87 0.96 7.85
CA GLU A 139 -10.36 -0.24 8.50
C GLU A 139 -9.67 0.09 9.83
N ASP A 140 -10.04 -0.62 10.90
CA ASP A 140 -9.26 -0.72 12.14
C ASP A 140 -8.05 -1.66 11.97
N ASP A 141 -7.20 -1.77 12.97
CA ASP A 141 -6.00 -2.62 12.91
C ASP A 141 -6.36 -4.10 12.74
N GLN A 142 -7.40 -4.57 13.40
CA GLN A 142 -7.82 -5.96 13.35
C GLN A 142 -8.34 -6.35 11.95
N THR A 143 -9.21 -5.53 11.36
CA THR A 143 -9.78 -5.75 10.02
C THR A 143 -8.68 -5.70 8.96
N TYR A 144 -7.78 -4.71 9.04
CA TYR A 144 -6.63 -4.59 8.14
C TYR A 144 -5.77 -5.86 8.16
N TRP A 145 -5.34 -6.32 9.34
CA TRP A 145 -4.49 -7.50 9.44
C TRP A 145 -5.20 -8.81 9.14
N ASN A 146 -6.48 -8.94 9.44
CA ASN A 146 -7.26 -10.09 9.04
C ASN A 146 -7.25 -10.25 7.52
N ARG A 147 -7.44 -9.16 6.79
CA ARG A 147 -7.40 -9.15 5.32
C ARG A 147 -6.01 -9.50 4.78
N ILE A 148 -4.97 -8.86 5.28
CA ILE A 148 -3.59 -9.12 4.85
C ILE A 148 -3.14 -10.56 5.17
N ASN A 149 -3.49 -11.09 6.34
CA ASN A 149 -3.08 -12.43 6.76
C ASN A 149 -3.68 -13.56 5.91
N VAL A 150 -4.82 -13.36 5.27
CA VAL A 150 -5.38 -14.33 4.31
C VAL A 150 -4.43 -14.53 3.12
N CYS A 151 -3.79 -13.47 2.64
CA CYS A 151 -2.82 -13.54 1.56
C CYS A 151 -1.62 -14.44 1.86
N HIS A 152 -1.11 -14.41 3.10
CA HIS A 152 0.00 -15.27 3.50
C HIS A 152 -0.28 -16.76 3.31
N ARG A 153 -1.53 -17.18 3.45
CA ARG A 153 -1.93 -18.57 3.27
C ARG A 153 -2.04 -18.94 1.78
N THR A 154 -2.44 -17.99 0.94
CA THR A 154 -2.63 -18.18 -0.50
C THR A 154 -1.30 -18.21 -1.25
N CYS A 155 -0.34 -17.39 -0.85
CA CYS A 155 0.99 -17.29 -1.48
C CYS A 155 1.98 -18.39 -1.04
N GLY A 156 1.54 -19.52 -0.52
CA GLY A 156 2.39 -20.68 -0.25
C GLY A 156 2.96 -20.80 1.16
N GLY A 157 2.35 -20.20 2.16
CA GLY A 157 2.39 -20.67 3.56
C GLY A 157 3.72 -20.58 4.33
N LYS A 158 4.79 -19.92 3.85
CA LYS A 158 6.10 -19.89 4.53
C LYS A 158 6.77 -18.53 4.67
N ALA A 159 6.18 -17.44 4.20
CA ALA A 159 6.71 -16.11 4.44
C ALA A 159 6.10 -15.53 5.71
N ALA A 160 6.72 -15.77 6.86
CA ALA A 160 6.42 -15.02 8.07
C ALA A 160 6.88 -13.56 7.89
N MET A 161 6.03 -12.72 7.34
CA MET A 161 6.24 -11.29 7.30
C MET A 161 6.15 -10.76 8.74
N ARG A 162 7.30 -10.50 9.36
CA ARG A 162 7.33 -9.86 10.68
C ARG A 162 6.68 -8.48 10.54
N ARG A 163 5.74 -8.18 11.44
CA ARG A 163 5.04 -6.90 11.60
C ARG A 163 6.03 -5.72 11.74
N ARG A 164 6.58 -5.23 10.64
CA ARG A 164 7.35 -3.98 10.61
C ARG A 164 6.77 -3.12 9.50
N HIS A 165 6.18 -1.99 9.90
CA HIS A 165 5.81 -0.83 9.09
C HIS A 165 5.69 -1.08 7.58
N CYS A 166 4.53 -1.49 7.11
CA CYS A 166 4.19 -1.59 5.70
C CYS A 166 2.98 -0.72 5.41
N SER A 167 3.14 0.60 5.51
CA SER A 167 2.18 1.52 4.91
C SER A 167 2.48 1.65 3.42
N GLY A 168 1.53 1.36 2.56
CA GLY A 168 1.62 1.61 1.13
C GLY A 168 2.29 0.53 0.29
N MET A 169 2.19 -0.74 0.65
CA MET A 169 2.83 -1.84 -0.04
C MET A 169 1.82 -2.55 -0.95
N ASN A 170 1.88 -2.27 -2.26
CA ASN A 170 0.87 -2.73 -3.20
C ASN A 170 1.39 -3.70 -4.29
N ILE A 171 2.69 -4.01 -4.30
CA ILE A 171 3.30 -4.87 -5.32
C ILE A 171 4.34 -5.77 -4.66
N PHE A 172 4.26 -7.06 -4.95
CA PHE A 172 5.27 -8.06 -4.57
C PHE A 172 5.78 -8.72 -5.85
N LEU A 173 7.07 -8.76 -6.03
CA LEU A 173 7.74 -9.44 -7.14
C LEU A 173 8.66 -10.53 -6.61
#